data_7897330d8fa2ef68e2aa9ceae4ae742d
#
_entry.id   7897330d8fa2ef68e2aa9ceae4ae742d
#
_cell.length_a   1.000
_cell.length_b   1.000
_cell.length_c   1.000
_cell.angle_alpha   90.00
_cell.angle_beta   90.00
_cell.angle_gamma   90.00
#
_symmetry.space_group_name_H-M   'P 1'
#
loop_
_entity.id
_entity.type
_entity.pdbx_description
1 polymer ?
#
loop_
_entity_poly.entity_id
_entity_poly.type
_entity_poly.pdbx_seq_one_letter_code
_entity_poly.pdbx_strand_id
1 'polypeptide(L)'
;MNRLLQHAFTPNQATSIGLLAVAFWSSVVGLIRALSLHMGAVGGAAVMYSLSTLLLLAIFGLPNLRQFSRSYLFWASIFFVGCELCLSLSIGFADNARQAVEVGMVNYLWPTFTIIGAVWFNKQPAKWWIGIGFVLSFIGIATVLGGDGGFS
;
A
#
# COMPACT_ATOMS: atom_id res chain seq x y z
N MET A 1 -1.53 18.82 -17.51
CA MET A 1 -2.01 18.64 -16.13
C MET A 1 -3.44 19.17 -16.12
N ASN A 2 -4.41 18.26 -16.04
CA ASN A 2 -5.82 18.52 -16.37
C ASN A 2 -6.46 19.55 -15.43
N ARG A 3 -7.30 20.43 -16.01
CA ARG A 3 -8.12 21.45 -15.33
C ARG A 3 -8.98 20.91 -14.17
N LEU A 4 -9.14 19.59 -14.05
CA LEU A 4 -9.89 18.94 -12.97
C LEU A 4 -9.22 19.04 -11.59
N LEU A 5 -7.91 19.30 -11.53
CA LEU A 5 -7.15 19.41 -10.26
C LEU A 5 -6.97 20.86 -9.79
N GLN A 6 -7.50 21.85 -10.54
CA GLN A 6 -7.38 23.27 -10.17
C GLN A 6 -8.53 23.78 -9.27
N HIS A 7 -9.58 22.98 -9.02
CA HIS A 7 -10.55 23.32 -8.00
C HIS A 7 -9.94 22.99 -6.63
N ALA A 8 -9.58 24.02 -5.89
CA ALA A 8 -9.23 23.89 -4.48
C ALA A 8 -10.45 23.29 -3.75
N PHE A 9 -10.33 22.01 -3.37
CA PHE A 9 -11.34 21.34 -2.55
C PHE A 9 -11.52 22.08 -1.24
N THR A 10 -12.74 22.24 -0.79
CA THR A 10 -12.97 22.71 0.58
C THR A 10 -12.39 21.70 1.58
N PRO A 11 -11.96 22.11 2.79
CA PRO A 11 -11.41 21.18 3.77
C PRO A 11 -12.27 19.95 4.03
N ASN A 12 -13.59 20.12 4.05
CA ASN A 12 -14.54 19.01 4.23
C ASN A 12 -14.56 18.04 3.04
N GLN A 13 -14.48 18.55 1.81
CA GLN A 13 -14.38 17.71 0.62
C GLN A 13 -13.08 16.93 0.58
N ALA A 14 -11.96 17.57 0.92
CA ALA A 14 -10.66 16.89 1.00
C ALA A 14 -10.67 15.78 2.05
N THR A 15 -11.28 16.02 3.22
CA THR A 15 -11.45 15.01 4.28
C THR A 15 -12.33 13.85 3.82
N SER A 16 -13.46 14.15 3.18
CA SER A 16 -14.36 13.10 2.67
C SER A 16 -13.70 12.22 1.60
N ILE A 17 -12.94 12.83 0.69
CA ILE A 17 -12.17 12.10 -0.33
C ILE A 17 -11.10 11.22 0.35
N GLY A 18 -10.41 11.76 1.35
CA GLY A 18 -9.41 11.02 2.14
C GLY A 18 -10.02 9.81 2.86
N LEU A 19 -11.18 9.98 3.51
CA LEU A 19 -11.89 8.87 4.16
C LEU A 19 -12.35 7.80 3.17
N LEU A 20 -12.83 8.21 1.99
CA LEU A 20 -13.20 7.29 0.92
C LEU A 20 -11.99 6.51 0.40
N ALA A 21 -10.84 7.17 0.23
CA ALA A 21 -9.59 6.53 -0.16
C ALA A 21 -9.14 5.48 0.88
N VAL A 22 -9.25 5.80 2.19
CA VAL A 22 -8.94 4.85 3.27
C VAL A 22 -9.90 3.66 3.26
N ALA A 23 -11.20 3.89 3.02
CA ALA A 23 -12.18 2.82 2.93
C ALA A 23 -11.89 1.87 1.74
N PHE A 24 -11.53 2.41 0.57
CA PHE A 24 -11.09 1.58 -0.55
C PHE A 24 -9.78 0.84 -0.24
N TRP A 25 -8.81 1.51 0.39
CA TRP A 25 -7.56 0.87 0.77
C TRP A 25 -7.76 -0.29 1.74
N SER A 26 -8.64 -0.14 2.72
CA SER A 26 -8.92 -1.21 3.69
C SER A 26 -9.53 -2.46 3.06
N SER A 27 -10.17 -2.36 1.89
CA SER A 27 -10.73 -3.50 1.17
C SER A 27 -9.71 -4.26 0.30
N VAL A 28 -8.50 -3.72 0.08
CA VAL A 28 -7.51 -4.29 -0.86
C VAL A 28 -7.11 -5.71 -0.49
N VAL A 29 -6.82 -5.97 0.79
CA VAL A 29 -6.41 -7.31 1.26
C VAL A 29 -7.51 -8.35 0.98
N GLY A 30 -8.76 -8.01 1.27
CA GLY A 30 -9.91 -8.87 1.00
C GLY A 30 -10.12 -9.12 -0.50
N LEU A 31 -9.94 -8.11 -1.33
CA LEU A 31 -10.07 -8.23 -2.79
C LEU A 31 -8.96 -9.09 -3.39
N ILE A 32 -7.70 -8.88 -2.98
CA ILE A 32 -6.57 -9.74 -3.41
C ILE A 32 -6.88 -11.19 -3.04
N ARG A 33 -7.31 -11.43 -1.81
CA ARG A 33 -7.63 -12.78 -1.36
C ARG A 33 -8.78 -13.40 -2.15
N ALA A 34 -9.88 -12.68 -2.35
CA ALA A 34 -11.03 -13.15 -3.11
C ALA A 34 -10.67 -13.51 -4.56
N LEU A 35 -9.91 -12.65 -5.25
CA LEU A 35 -9.44 -12.94 -6.60
C LEU A 35 -8.51 -14.15 -6.64
N SER A 36 -7.61 -14.27 -5.66
CA SER A 36 -6.65 -15.37 -5.59
C SER A 36 -7.32 -16.72 -5.37
N LEU A 37 -8.42 -16.78 -4.62
CA LEU A 37 -9.20 -18.02 -4.41
C LEU A 37 -9.83 -18.53 -5.71
N HIS A 38 -10.21 -17.65 -6.63
CA HIS A 38 -10.86 -18.04 -7.89
C HIS A 38 -9.88 -18.23 -9.05
N MET A 39 -8.80 -17.47 -9.08
CA MET A 39 -7.88 -17.40 -10.23
C MET A 39 -6.45 -17.81 -9.90
N GLY A 40 -6.21 -18.24 -8.66
CA GLY A 40 -4.86 -18.46 -8.13
C GLY A 40 -4.15 -17.14 -7.80
N ALA A 41 -3.08 -17.21 -6.99
CA ALA A 41 -2.36 -16.03 -6.52
C ALA A 41 -1.80 -15.16 -7.67
N VAL A 42 -1.19 -15.78 -8.66
CA VAL A 42 -0.61 -15.09 -9.82
C VAL A 42 -1.70 -14.53 -10.75
N GLY A 43 -2.73 -15.32 -11.04
CA GLY A 43 -3.85 -14.90 -11.89
C GLY A 43 -4.63 -13.75 -11.28
N GLY A 44 -4.92 -13.82 -9.97
CA GLY A 44 -5.60 -12.76 -9.23
C GLY A 44 -4.81 -11.44 -9.26
N ALA A 45 -3.51 -11.49 -8.99
CA ALA A 45 -2.63 -10.32 -9.07
C ALA A 45 -2.60 -9.74 -10.50
N ALA A 46 -2.45 -10.58 -11.53
CA ALA A 46 -2.40 -10.13 -12.91
C ALA A 46 -3.68 -9.40 -13.31
N VAL A 47 -4.84 -9.95 -12.99
CA VAL A 47 -6.14 -9.32 -13.30
C VAL A 47 -6.30 -8.01 -12.55
N MET A 48 -6.00 -7.98 -11.25
CA MET A 48 -6.15 -6.78 -10.43
C MET A 48 -5.29 -5.62 -10.96
N TYR A 49 -3.99 -5.85 -11.19
CA TYR A 49 -3.10 -4.79 -11.67
C TYR A 49 -3.38 -4.39 -13.12
N SER A 50 -3.75 -5.32 -13.99
CA SER A 50 -4.11 -5.00 -15.38
C SER A 50 -5.37 -4.13 -15.43
N LEU A 51 -6.42 -4.51 -14.70
CA LEU A 51 -7.67 -3.75 -14.66
C LEU A 51 -7.46 -2.37 -14.04
N SER A 52 -6.71 -2.29 -12.92
CA SER A 52 -6.38 -1.01 -12.29
C SER A 52 -5.59 -0.09 -13.23
N THR A 53 -4.62 -0.65 -13.96
CA THR A 53 -3.83 0.11 -14.94
C THR A 53 -4.72 0.64 -16.07
N LEU A 54 -5.58 -0.19 -16.63
CA LEU A 54 -6.52 0.22 -17.69
C LEU A 54 -7.46 1.33 -17.23
N LEU A 55 -8.01 1.21 -16.02
CA LEU A 55 -8.88 2.25 -15.43
C LEU A 55 -8.13 3.56 -15.20
N LEU A 56 -6.91 3.50 -14.65
CA LEU A 56 -6.09 4.69 -14.45
C LEU A 56 -5.73 5.38 -15.77
N LEU A 57 -5.36 4.61 -16.79
CA LEU A 57 -5.06 5.14 -18.11
C LEU A 57 -6.31 5.75 -18.78
N ALA A 58 -7.47 5.15 -18.60
CA ALA A 58 -8.72 5.67 -19.13
C ALA A 58 -9.14 7.01 -18.47
N ILE A 59 -8.92 7.14 -17.15
CA ILE A 59 -9.31 8.33 -16.38
C ILE A 59 -8.27 9.46 -16.53
N PHE A 60 -7.00 9.15 -16.38
CA PHE A 60 -5.92 10.15 -16.30
C PHE A 60 -5.10 10.28 -17.58
N GLY A 61 -5.21 9.32 -18.51
CA GLY A 61 -4.40 9.26 -19.72
C GLY A 61 -2.96 8.81 -19.43
N LEU A 62 -2.12 8.84 -20.46
CA LEU A 62 -0.72 8.45 -20.35
C LEU A 62 0.09 9.49 -19.55
N PRO A 63 0.83 9.07 -18.53
CA PRO A 63 1.68 9.97 -17.75
C PRO A 63 2.88 10.45 -18.58
N ASN A 64 3.30 11.71 -18.37
CA ASN A 64 4.50 12.24 -19.01
C ASN A 64 5.75 11.80 -18.25
N LEU A 65 6.27 10.63 -18.59
CA LEU A 65 7.45 10.04 -17.95
C LEU A 65 8.75 10.82 -18.25
N ARG A 66 8.76 11.71 -19.25
CA ARG A 66 9.96 12.48 -19.63
C ARG A 66 10.39 13.51 -18.57
N GLN A 67 9.50 13.81 -17.61
CA GLN A 67 9.78 14.73 -16.49
C GLN A 67 10.69 14.11 -15.41
N PHE A 68 10.84 12.79 -15.41
CA PHE A 68 11.61 12.06 -14.42
C PHE A 68 12.94 11.55 -14.99
N SER A 69 13.96 11.47 -14.16
CA SER A 69 15.23 10.85 -14.57
C SER A 69 15.03 9.36 -14.82
N ARG A 70 15.73 8.82 -15.82
CA ARG A 70 15.65 7.39 -16.16
C ARG A 70 16.06 6.48 -14.99
N SER A 71 17.07 6.89 -14.23
CA SER A 71 17.52 6.16 -13.04
C SER A 71 16.45 6.12 -11.96
N TYR A 72 15.76 7.24 -11.72
CA TYR A 72 14.66 7.29 -10.77
C TYR A 72 13.51 6.37 -11.20
N LEU A 73 13.09 6.43 -12.46
CA LEU A 73 12.03 5.57 -12.97
C LEU A 73 12.39 4.08 -12.85
N PHE A 74 13.64 3.73 -13.17
CA PHE A 74 14.10 2.35 -13.08
C PHE A 74 14.05 1.82 -11.64
N TRP A 75 14.67 2.50 -10.70
CA TRP A 75 14.71 2.05 -9.31
C TRP A 75 13.36 2.12 -8.63
N ALA A 76 12.59 3.20 -8.85
CA ALA A 76 11.25 3.34 -8.30
C ALA A 76 10.32 2.25 -8.82
N SER A 77 10.40 1.89 -10.11
CA SER A 77 9.60 0.79 -10.67
C SER A 77 9.98 -0.55 -10.06
N ILE A 78 11.27 -0.86 -9.96
CA ILE A 78 11.72 -2.14 -9.37
C ILE A 78 11.24 -2.26 -7.92
N PHE A 79 11.48 -1.25 -7.10
CA PHE A 79 11.10 -1.32 -5.69
C PHE A 79 9.59 -1.32 -5.50
N PHE A 80 8.86 -0.46 -6.21
CA PHE A 80 7.41 -0.38 -6.08
C PHE A 80 6.73 -1.64 -6.60
N VAL A 81 7.03 -2.06 -7.83
CA VAL A 81 6.44 -3.26 -8.42
C VAL A 81 6.84 -4.51 -7.63
N GLY A 82 8.11 -4.61 -7.21
CA GLY A 82 8.57 -5.71 -6.37
C GLY A 82 7.82 -5.78 -5.04
N CYS A 83 7.64 -4.67 -4.35
CA CYS A 83 6.89 -4.61 -3.09
C CYS A 83 5.43 -5.03 -3.28
N GLU A 84 4.74 -4.48 -4.27
CA GLU A 84 3.33 -4.77 -4.58
C GLU A 84 3.12 -6.23 -5.01
N LEU A 85 4.00 -6.77 -5.84
CA LEU A 85 3.93 -8.18 -6.25
C LEU A 85 4.18 -9.11 -5.07
N CYS A 86 5.19 -8.84 -4.24
CA CYS A 86 5.47 -9.65 -3.05
C CYS A 86 4.28 -9.65 -2.09
N LEU A 87 3.67 -8.49 -1.85
CA LEU A 87 2.47 -8.38 -1.01
C LEU A 87 1.30 -9.17 -1.60
N SER A 88 1.00 -8.96 -2.87
CA SER A 88 -0.12 -9.62 -3.54
C SER A 88 0.03 -11.14 -3.58
N LEU A 89 1.23 -11.62 -3.88
CA LEU A 89 1.54 -13.06 -3.88
C LEU A 89 1.48 -13.64 -2.47
N SER A 90 2.04 -12.94 -1.47
CA SER A 90 1.99 -13.41 -0.07
C SER A 90 0.55 -13.56 0.43
N ILE A 91 -0.33 -12.60 0.13
CA ILE A 91 -1.76 -12.70 0.45
C ILE A 91 -2.44 -13.80 -0.37
N GLY A 92 -2.08 -13.91 -1.64
CA GLY A 92 -2.67 -14.88 -2.56
C GLY A 92 -2.32 -16.33 -2.21
N PHE A 93 -1.12 -16.59 -1.72
CA PHE A 93 -0.66 -17.92 -1.27
C PHE A 93 -0.98 -18.21 0.20
N ALA A 94 -1.60 -17.30 0.93
CA ALA A 94 -2.02 -17.57 2.30
C ALA A 94 -2.98 -18.77 2.37
N ASP A 95 -2.77 -19.67 3.31
CA ASP A 95 -3.57 -20.89 3.43
C ASP A 95 -5.01 -20.59 3.86
N ASN A 96 -5.19 -19.57 4.68
CA ASN A 96 -6.49 -19.19 5.21
C ASN A 96 -6.66 -17.67 5.29
N ALA A 97 -7.89 -17.23 5.57
CA ALA A 97 -8.23 -15.81 5.65
C ALA A 97 -7.49 -15.09 6.78
N ARG A 98 -7.23 -15.78 7.90
CA ARG A 98 -6.49 -15.23 9.05
C ARG A 98 -5.04 -14.89 8.63
N GLN A 99 -4.36 -15.83 8.01
CA GLN A 99 -3.00 -15.63 7.52
C GLN A 99 -2.91 -14.50 6.49
N ALA A 100 -3.89 -14.38 5.59
CA ALA A 100 -3.97 -13.26 4.64
C ALA A 100 -4.08 -11.91 5.36
N VAL A 101 -4.86 -11.83 6.44
CA VAL A 101 -4.98 -10.62 7.27
C VAL A 101 -3.68 -10.33 8.02
N GLU A 102 -3.02 -11.35 8.59
CA GLU A 102 -1.74 -11.22 9.29
C GLU A 102 -0.65 -10.65 8.35
N VAL A 103 -0.54 -11.19 7.14
CA VAL A 103 0.36 -10.67 6.09
C VAL A 103 0.03 -9.22 5.74
N GLY A 104 -1.26 -8.90 5.57
CA GLY A 104 -1.72 -7.53 5.34
C GLY A 104 -1.34 -6.58 6.47
N MET A 105 -1.42 -7.03 7.73
CA MET A 105 -1.05 -6.22 8.88
C MET A 105 0.45 -5.94 8.94
N VAL A 106 1.31 -6.90 8.59
CA VAL A 106 2.76 -6.66 8.48
C VAL A 106 3.06 -5.58 7.46
N ASN A 107 2.31 -5.54 6.36
CA ASN A 107 2.47 -4.48 5.36
C ASN A 107 2.22 -3.08 5.94
N TYR A 108 1.37 -2.91 6.95
CA TYR A 108 1.14 -1.60 7.58
C TYR A 108 2.34 -1.03 8.36
N LEU A 109 3.47 -1.74 8.43
CA LEU A 109 4.74 -1.17 8.91
C LEU A 109 5.39 -0.20 7.92
N TRP A 110 5.01 -0.21 6.63
CA TRP A 110 5.65 0.65 5.63
C TRP A 110 5.61 2.16 5.95
N PRO A 111 4.52 2.74 6.52
CA PRO A 111 4.51 4.15 6.88
C PRO A 111 5.52 4.44 7.99
N THR A 112 5.64 3.52 8.94
CA THR A 112 6.60 3.62 10.05
C THR A 112 8.04 3.63 9.54
N PHE A 113 8.41 2.70 8.65
CA PHE A 113 9.72 2.68 8.00
C PHE A 113 9.97 3.90 7.12
N THR A 114 8.93 4.42 6.46
CA THR A 114 9.04 5.65 5.65
C THR A 114 9.39 6.84 6.52
N ILE A 115 8.75 6.99 7.69
CA ILE A 115 9.05 8.07 8.64
C ILE A 115 10.49 7.94 9.17
N ILE A 116 10.91 6.73 9.55
CA ILE A 116 12.29 6.48 10.00
C ILE A 116 13.28 6.85 8.90
N GLY A 117 13.02 6.40 7.66
CA GLY A 117 13.85 6.75 6.50
C GLY A 117 13.91 8.27 6.26
N ALA A 118 12.78 8.97 6.36
CA ALA A 118 12.75 10.43 6.22
C ALA A 118 13.56 11.15 7.30
N VAL A 119 13.51 10.67 8.54
CA VAL A 119 14.32 11.22 9.64
C VAL A 119 15.80 10.95 9.39
N TRP A 120 16.16 9.74 9.02
CA TRP A 120 17.55 9.33 8.90
C TRP A 120 18.24 9.87 7.65
N PHE A 121 17.61 9.70 6.48
CA PHE A 121 18.20 10.09 5.19
C PHE A 121 17.95 11.56 4.84
N ASN A 122 16.74 12.06 5.10
CA ASN A 122 16.36 13.44 4.77
C ASN A 122 16.57 14.41 5.94
N LYS A 123 17.12 13.94 7.07
CA LYS A 123 17.39 14.77 8.29
C LYS A 123 16.16 15.57 8.74
N GLN A 124 14.96 15.01 8.57
CA GLN A 124 13.75 15.66 9.02
C GLN A 124 13.71 15.72 10.56
N PRO A 125 13.24 16.83 11.15
CA PRO A 125 13.17 16.96 12.59
C PRO A 125 12.21 15.91 13.17
N ALA A 126 12.76 14.98 13.95
CA ALA A 126 11.97 13.96 14.64
C ALA A 126 11.48 14.50 15.99
N LYS A 127 10.18 14.45 16.20
CA LYS A 127 9.60 14.68 17.54
C LYS A 127 9.59 13.34 18.30
N TRP A 128 9.76 13.38 19.60
CA TRP A 128 9.83 12.19 20.46
C TRP A 128 8.59 11.25 20.36
N TRP A 129 7.42 11.80 20.06
CA TRP A 129 6.19 11.00 19.84
C TRP A 129 6.29 10.03 18.67
N ILE A 130 7.15 10.29 17.67
CA ILE A 130 7.40 9.37 16.56
C ILE A 130 7.95 8.04 17.10
N GLY A 131 8.85 8.11 18.10
CA GLY A 131 9.38 6.91 18.75
C GLY A 131 8.28 6.14 19.48
N ILE A 132 7.38 6.83 20.19
CA ILE A 132 6.23 6.19 20.86
C ILE A 132 5.32 5.52 19.83
N GLY A 133 4.95 6.23 18.76
CA GLY A 133 4.12 5.67 17.70
C GLY A 133 4.75 4.42 17.06
N PHE A 134 6.07 4.42 16.86
CA PHE A 134 6.81 3.27 16.38
C PHE A 134 6.68 2.06 17.31
N VAL A 135 6.95 2.25 18.61
CA VAL A 135 6.86 1.18 19.62
C VAL A 135 5.43 0.62 19.70
N LEU A 136 4.43 1.50 19.71
CA LEU A 136 3.02 1.08 19.74
C LEU A 136 2.62 0.29 18.49
N SER A 137 3.07 0.71 17.30
CA SER A 137 2.81 -0.02 16.05
C SER A 137 3.44 -1.41 16.08
N PHE A 138 4.67 -1.50 16.58
CA PHE A 138 5.38 -2.78 16.70
C PHE A 138 4.72 -3.72 17.70
N ILE A 139 4.32 -3.21 18.87
CA ILE A 139 3.58 -3.98 19.88
C ILE A 139 2.25 -4.46 19.31
N GLY A 140 1.50 -3.57 18.63
CA GLY A 140 0.22 -3.93 18.01
C GLY A 140 0.36 -5.08 17.02
N ILE A 141 1.35 -5.05 16.13
CA ILE A 141 1.61 -6.13 15.19
C ILE A 141 2.09 -7.38 15.90
N ALA A 142 3.01 -7.26 16.87
CA ALA A 142 3.50 -8.41 17.64
C ALA A 142 2.38 -9.13 18.42
N THR A 143 1.41 -8.40 18.95
CA THR A 143 0.24 -8.98 19.64
C THR A 143 -0.67 -9.74 18.68
N VAL A 144 -0.84 -9.26 17.46
CA VAL A 144 -1.63 -9.96 16.42
C VAL A 144 -0.92 -11.23 15.96
N LEU A 145 0.39 -11.15 15.69
CA LEU A 145 1.19 -12.30 15.25
C LEU A 145 1.44 -13.31 16.36
N GLY A 146 1.50 -12.89 17.63
CA GLY A 146 1.73 -13.76 18.79
C GLY A 146 0.46 -14.30 19.45
N GLY A 147 -0.74 -13.85 19.04
CA GLY A 147 -2.01 -14.33 19.55
C GLY A 147 -2.37 -15.72 19.00
N ASP A 148 -2.70 -16.65 19.91
CA ASP A 148 -3.24 -18.00 19.66
C ASP A 148 -2.69 -18.75 18.43
N GLY A 149 -1.38 -19.01 18.42
CA GLY A 149 -0.73 -19.89 17.45
C GLY A 149 -0.28 -19.23 16.15
N GLY A 150 0.40 -18.06 16.25
CA GLY A 150 0.95 -17.32 15.12
C GLY A 150 1.62 -18.18 14.04
N PHE A 151 1.46 -17.83 12.77
CA PHE A 151 1.99 -18.52 11.56
C PHE A 151 1.96 -20.06 11.62
N SER A 152 0.85 -20.68 11.95
CA SER A 152 0.64 -22.12 11.85
C SER A 152 -0.21 -22.46 10.65
#